data_f1d0836663f19a73be5b61ac1c39e661
#
_entry.id   f1d0836663f19a73be5b61ac1c39e661
#
_cell.length_a   1.000
_cell.length_b   1.000
_cell.length_c   1.000
_cell.angle_alpha   90.00
_cell.angle_beta   90.00
_cell.angle_gamma   90.00
#
_symmetry.space_group_name_H-M   'P 1'
#
loop_
_entity.id
_entity.type
_entity.pdbx_description
1 polymer ?
#
loop_
_entity_poly.entity_id
_entity_poly.type
_entity_poly.pdbx_seq_one_letter_code
_entity_poly.pdbx_strand_id
1 'polypeptide(L)'
;MERVILVRYTEIHLKGLNRPYFEQKLVDNMRSALRGIPSRIDREHGRIYVMDIPDVQFDEAISRLTRVFGIHSVSPALAVDKDCQSVCSTAYMLMDKEIEKNPNFSFKVFARRSDKHYFMNSDGINRELGHLILERYPSVRVDIHKPEVSLSVEIRDRAYLYCEEIPCANGMPVGTAGRATLLISGGIDSPVAGYMMAKRGLILSAVHFYSYPYTSERARDKVVDLTRLLSRYAGPIRLHLVPFTDIQMTIYEQCPSKETTVIMRRLMMKIAQRIAEKEGARALITGEALGQVASQTLESLCVTNDAVTMPVFRPLIGFDKDDIMDLSRKIGTYETSILPYEDCCTVFVPKHPVTKPVLEDLRASEAKVDFSEMIEHAISDSELMIIK
;
A
#
# COMPACT_ATOMS: atom_id res chain seq x y z
N MET A 1 25.62 -6.45 -22.92
CA MET A 1 25.14 -5.59 -21.80
C MET A 1 23.63 -5.46 -21.90
N GLU A 2 22.91 -5.66 -20.80
CA GLU A 2 21.47 -5.68 -20.73
C GLU A 2 21.02 -4.87 -19.50
N ARG A 3 19.97 -4.04 -19.64
CA ARG A 3 19.35 -3.34 -18.50
C ARG A 3 18.39 -4.27 -17.80
N VAL A 4 18.50 -4.38 -16.48
CA VAL A 4 17.66 -5.22 -15.65
C VAL A 4 17.24 -4.48 -14.39
N ILE A 5 16.11 -4.85 -13.79
CA ILE A 5 15.73 -4.37 -12.46
C ILE A 5 15.95 -5.51 -11.47
N LEU A 6 16.86 -5.30 -10.52
CA LEU A 6 17.05 -6.19 -9.38
C LEU A 6 15.99 -5.90 -8.33
N VAL A 7 15.25 -6.92 -7.89
CA VAL A 7 14.21 -6.78 -6.89
C VAL A 7 14.61 -7.54 -5.62
N ARG A 8 14.51 -6.86 -4.47
CA ARG A 8 14.78 -7.42 -3.15
C ARG A 8 13.52 -7.45 -2.31
N TYR A 9 13.40 -8.49 -1.49
CA TYR A 9 12.34 -8.64 -0.49
C TYR A 9 12.96 -9.02 0.85
N THR A 10 12.29 -8.73 1.97
CA THR A 10 12.82 -8.97 3.31
C THR A 10 11.95 -9.94 4.12
N GLU A 11 10.72 -9.57 4.46
CA GLU A 11 9.86 -10.38 5.34
C GLU A 11 9.56 -11.79 4.77
N ILE A 12 9.59 -11.96 3.47
CA ILE A 12 9.37 -13.26 2.80
C ILE A 12 10.43 -14.28 3.21
N HIS A 13 11.68 -13.84 3.47
CA HIS A 13 12.75 -14.73 3.93
C HIS A 13 12.42 -15.42 5.26
N LEU A 14 11.58 -14.81 6.10
CA LEU A 14 11.19 -15.32 7.41
C LEU A 14 10.07 -16.39 7.33
N LYS A 15 9.58 -16.73 6.12
CA LYS A 15 8.43 -17.63 5.96
C LYS A 15 8.78 -19.12 5.93
N GLY A 16 10.04 -19.48 6.14
CA GLY A 16 10.49 -20.88 6.22
C GLY A 16 10.01 -21.71 5.02
N LEU A 17 9.36 -22.83 5.29
CA LEU A 17 8.85 -23.76 4.25
C LEU A 17 7.75 -23.13 3.36
N ASN A 18 7.05 -22.09 3.83
CA ASN A 18 6.02 -21.39 3.04
C ASN A 18 6.61 -20.35 2.09
N ARG A 19 7.91 -20.09 2.13
CA ARG A 19 8.57 -19.06 1.31
C ARG A 19 8.23 -19.16 -0.18
N PRO A 20 8.25 -20.35 -0.84
CA PRO A 20 7.91 -20.46 -2.27
C PRO A 20 6.52 -19.92 -2.62
N TYR A 21 5.52 -20.12 -1.75
CA TYR A 21 4.18 -19.57 -1.93
C TYR A 21 4.19 -18.04 -1.94
N PHE A 22 4.88 -17.41 -0.96
CA PHE A 22 4.95 -15.95 -0.87
C PHE A 22 5.75 -15.34 -2.03
N GLU A 23 6.84 -15.98 -2.45
CA GLU A 23 7.61 -15.56 -3.63
C GLU A 23 6.76 -15.65 -4.91
N GLN A 24 6.02 -16.74 -5.10
CA GLN A 24 5.15 -16.88 -6.26
C GLN A 24 4.08 -15.78 -6.26
N LYS A 25 3.47 -15.51 -5.11
CA LYS A 25 2.47 -14.46 -4.97
C LYS A 25 3.05 -13.06 -5.27
N LEU A 26 4.28 -12.81 -4.82
CA LEU A 26 4.99 -11.58 -5.16
C LEU A 26 5.19 -11.43 -6.67
N VAL A 27 5.66 -12.48 -7.34
CA VAL A 27 5.85 -12.47 -8.81
C VAL A 27 4.53 -12.24 -9.54
N ASP A 28 3.43 -12.85 -9.10
CA ASP A 28 2.11 -12.65 -9.70
C ASP A 28 1.64 -11.20 -9.55
N ASN A 29 1.88 -10.59 -8.39
CA ASN A 29 1.57 -9.18 -8.15
C ASN A 29 2.47 -8.25 -8.99
N MET A 30 3.75 -8.57 -9.16
CA MET A 30 4.66 -7.85 -10.05
C MET A 30 4.19 -7.92 -11.51
N ARG A 31 3.81 -9.11 -12.00
CA ARG A 31 3.24 -9.28 -13.35
C ARG A 31 1.98 -8.46 -13.54
N SER A 32 1.12 -8.42 -12.51
CA SER A 32 -0.09 -7.59 -12.55
C SER A 32 0.22 -6.09 -12.62
N ALA A 33 1.20 -5.64 -11.84
CA ALA A 33 1.64 -4.23 -11.84
C ALA A 33 2.29 -3.82 -13.17
N LEU A 34 3.02 -4.75 -13.80
CA LEU A 34 3.69 -4.51 -15.09
C LEU A 34 2.80 -4.79 -16.31
N ARG A 35 1.49 -5.01 -16.11
CA ARG A 35 0.58 -5.25 -17.25
C ARG A 35 0.66 -4.12 -18.29
N GLY A 36 0.88 -4.52 -19.56
CA GLY A 36 1.09 -3.60 -20.67
C GLY A 36 2.55 -3.15 -20.87
N ILE A 37 3.47 -3.55 -19.98
CA ILE A 37 4.91 -3.39 -20.17
C ILE A 37 5.50 -4.77 -20.48
N PRO A 38 6.08 -5.00 -21.68
CA PRO A 38 6.80 -6.23 -21.98
C PRO A 38 7.90 -6.44 -20.94
N SER A 39 7.93 -7.63 -20.33
CA SER A 39 8.93 -7.94 -19.31
C SER A 39 8.96 -9.43 -19.00
N ARG A 40 10.14 -9.92 -18.66
CA ARG A 40 10.36 -11.28 -18.16
C ARG A 40 10.79 -11.21 -16.71
N ILE A 41 10.19 -12.01 -15.85
CA ILE A 41 10.49 -12.05 -14.41
C ILE A 41 11.07 -13.42 -14.09
N ASP A 42 12.35 -13.44 -13.68
CA ASP A 42 13.07 -14.63 -13.28
C ASP A 42 13.42 -14.61 -11.79
N ARG A 43 13.43 -15.80 -11.19
CA ARG A 43 13.79 -15.98 -9.78
C ARG A 43 15.04 -16.85 -9.68
N GLU A 44 16.08 -16.33 -9.09
CA GLU A 44 17.32 -17.05 -8.88
C GLU A 44 17.91 -16.77 -7.48
N HIS A 45 18.22 -17.80 -6.74
CA HIS A 45 18.98 -17.74 -5.49
C HIS A 45 18.55 -16.62 -4.51
N GLY A 46 17.23 -16.42 -4.34
CA GLY A 46 16.68 -15.42 -3.41
C GLY A 46 16.69 -13.98 -3.93
N ARG A 47 16.83 -13.79 -5.23
CA ARG A 47 16.66 -12.55 -5.97
C ARG A 47 15.56 -12.70 -7.02
N ILE A 48 14.93 -11.60 -7.37
CA ILE A 48 14.03 -11.53 -8.52
C ILE A 48 14.62 -10.52 -9.50
N TYR A 49 14.61 -10.87 -10.76
CA TYR A 49 15.10 -10.05 -11.87
C TYR A 49 13.95 -9.73 -12.79
N VAL A 50 13.83 -8.49 -13.22
CA VAL A 50 12.90 -8.08 -14.27
C VAL A 50 13.72 -7.62 -15.46
N MET A 51 13.53 -8.29 -16.59
CA MET A 51 14.33 -8.16 -17.81
C MET A 51 13.42 -7.92 -19.02
N ASP A 52 14.03 -7.69 -20.19
CA ASP A 52 13.35 -7.53 -21.47
C ASP A 52 12.35 -6.33 -21.46
N ILE A 53 12.65 -5.29 -20.66
CA ILE A 53 11.84 -4.07 -20.58
C ILE A 53 12.34 -3.09 -21.67
N PRO A 54 11.47 -2.56 -22.54
CA PRO A 54 11.84 -1.50 -23.46
C PRO A 54 12.38 -0.25 -22.74
N ASP A 55 13.44 0.37 -23.24
CA ASP A 55 14.07 1.52 -22.59
C ASP A 55 13.09 2.66 -22.29
N VAL A 56 12.15 2.92 -23.19
CA VAL A 56 11.13 3.98 -23.05
C VAL A 56 10.12 3.70 -21.92
N GLN A 57 10.01 2.46 -21.43
CA GLN A 57 9.10 2.06 -20.36
C GLN A 57 9.82 1.66 -19.06
N PHE A 58 11.16 1.78 -19.03
CA PHE A 58 11.97 1.29 -17.93
C PHE A 58 11.68 2.04 -16.62
N ASP A 59 11.60 3.36 -16.67
CA ASP A 59 11.33 4.21 -15.51
C ASP A 59 9.88 4.03 -15.02
N GLU A 60 8.93 3.83 -15.94
CA GLU A 60 7.56 3.47 -15.59
C GLU A 60 7.48 2.11 -14.88
N ALA A 61 8.23 1.12 -15.37
CA ALA A 61 8.31 -0.19 -14.71
C ALA A 61 8.84 -0.07 -13.28
N ILE A 62 9.92 0.71 -13.05
CA ILE A 62 10.44 1.00 -11.71
C ILE A 62 9.35 1.65 -10.86
N SER A 63 8.71 2.72 -11.35
CA SER A 63 7.65 3.43 -10.63
C SER A 63 6.48 2.51 -10.23
N ARG A 64 6.10 1.56 -11.07
CA ARG A 64 5.05 0.59 -10.75
C ARG A 64 5.51 -0.43 -9.73
N LEU A 65 6.74 -0.95 -9.85
CA LEU A 65 7.32 -1.92 -8.92
C LEU A 65 7.52 -1.34 -7.52
N THR A 66 7.84 -0.05 -7.39
CA THR A 66 7.99 0.59 -6.06
C THR A 66 6.72 0.55 -5.21
N ARG A 67 5.55 0.39 -5.83
CA ARG A 67 4.25 0.30 -5.16
C ARG A 67 3.82 -1.12 -4.82
N VAL A 68 4.51 -2.15 -5.31
CA VAL A 68 4.15 -3.54 -5.07
C VAL A 68 4.54 -3.95 -3.65
N PHE A 69 3.55 -4.31 -2.84
CA PHE A 69 3.79 -4.82 -1.49
C PHE A 69 4.55 -6.16 -1.53
N GLY A 70 5.52 -6.29 -0.64
CA GLY A 70 6.46 -7.39 -0.59
C GLY A 70 7.83 -7.05 -1.17
N ILE A 71 7.95 -6.02 -2.01
CA ILE A 71 9.23 -5.52 -2.50
C ILE A 71 9.82 -4.57 -1.45
N HIS A 72 11.08 -4.83 -1.06
CA HIS A 72 11.85 -3.96 -0.16
C HIS A 72 12.52 -2.83 -0.92
N SER A 73 13.26 -3.18 -1.97
CA SER A 73 13.93 -2.23 -2.84
C SER A 73 14.09 -2.78 -4.25
N VAL A 74 14.25 -1.88 -5.21
CA VAL A 74 14.64 -2.19 -6.58
C VAL A 74 15.91 -1.45 -6.94
N SER A 75 16.74 -2.05 -7.81
CA SER A 75 17.92 -1.39 -8.37
C SER A 75 17.92 -1.51 -9.89
N PRO A 76 17.95 -0.37 -10.61
CA PRO A 76 18.30 -0.36 -12.03
C PRO A 76 19.73 -0.85 -12.18
N ALA A 77 19.95 -1.97 -12.85
CA ALA A 77 21.26 -2.58 -12.97
C ALA A 77 21.63 -2.87 -14.43
N LEU A 78 22.91 -2.97 -14.69
CA LEU A 78 23.48 -3.47 -15.93
C LEU A 78 23.98 -4.90 -15.72
N ALA A 79 23.46 -5.85 -16.49
CA ALA A 79 23.87 -7.23 -16.51
C ALA A 79 24.87 -7.44 -17.65
N VAL A 80 26.06 -7.95 -17.31
CA VAL A 80 27.16 -8.19 -18.25
C VAL A 80 27.82 -9.54 -17.96
N ASP A 81 28.71 -9.96 -18.87
CA ASP A 81 29.54 -11.13 -18.62
C ASP A 81 30.48 -10.85 -17.44
N LYS A 82 30.82 -11.90 -16.70
CA LYS A 82 31.60 -11.78 -15.46
C LYS A 82 33.12 -11.72 -15.67
N ASP A 83 33.58 -11.51 -16.90
CA ASP A 83 34.99 -11.25 -17.16
C ASP A 83 35.40 -9.85 -16.67
N CYS A 84 36.67 -9.67 -16.40
CA CYS A 84 37.21 -8.44 -15.82
C CYS A 84 36.96 -7.22 -16.72
N GLN A 85 37.11 -7.37 -18.03
CA GLN A 85 36.96 -6.28 -18.98
C GLN A 85 35.50 -5.76 -19.03
N SER A 86 34.52 -6.67 -19.07
CA SER A 86 33.10 -6.35 -19.04
C SER A 86 32.68 -5.67 -17.74
N VAL A 87 33.17 -6.17 -16.60
CA VAL A 87 32.91 -5.57 -15.29
C VAL A 87 33.52 -4.18 -15.17
N CYS A 88 34.80 -4.00 -15.53
CA CYS A 88 35.47 -2.70 -15.45
C CYS A 88 34.86 -1.65 -16.39
N SER A 89 34.59 -2.00 -17.64
CA SER A 89 33.99 -1.08 -18.60
C SER A 89 32.59 -0.62 -18.16
N THR A 90 31.81 -1.53 -17.56
CA THR A 90 30.47 -1.21 -17.03
C THR A 90 30.56 -0.37 -15.76
N ALA A 91 31.53 -0.63 -14.88
CA ALA A 91 31.79 0.22 -13.71
C ALA A 91 32.11 1.66 -14.14
N TYR A 92 33.00 1.83 -15.15
CA TYR A 92 33.30 3.15 -15.68
C TYR A 92 32.09 3.86 -16.26
N MET A 93 31.24 3.17 -17.05
CA MET A 93 30.02 3.73 -17.60
C MET A 93 29.05 4.24 -16.52
N LEU A 94 28.94 3.51 -15.40
CA LEU A 94 28.10 3.94 -14.27
C LEU A 94 28.72 5.14 -13.56
N MET A 95 30.05 5.12 -13.37
CA MET A 95 30.76 6.23 -12.73
C MET A 95 30.77 7.48 -13.61
N ASP A 96 30.88 7.37 -14.95
CA ASP A 96 30.76 8.50 -15.88
C ASP A 96 29.43 9.26 -15.67
N LYS A 97 28.31 8.53 -15.50
CA LYS A 97 27.00 9.13 -15.19
C LYS A 97 26.96 9.87 -13.85
N GLU A 98 27.63 9.36 -12.84
CA GLU A 98 27.68 10.02 -11.53
C GLU A 98 28.62 11.25 -11.56
N ILE A 99 29.73 11.19 -12.32
CA ILE A 99 30.63 12.34 -12.59
C ILE A 99 29.89 13.48 -13.32
N GLU A 100 29.05 13.15 -14.30
CA GLU A 100 28.21 14.15 -14.99
C GLU A 100 27.27 14.91 -14.05
N LYS A 101 26.74 14.22 -13.02
CA LYS A 101 25.87 14.83 -12.00
C LYS A 101 26.64 15.68 -10.99
N ASN A 102 27.78 15.17 -10.51
CA ASN A 102 28.65 15.83 -9.55
C ASN A 102 30.10 15.33 -9.77
N PRO A 103 31.04 16.17 -10.22
CA PRO A 103 32.42 15.73 -10.47
C PRO A 103 33.24 15.43 -9.21
N ASN A 104 32.77 15.84 -8.02
CA ASN A 104 33.50 15.72 -6.76
C ASN A 104 32.63 15.01 -5.69
N PHE A 105 32.63 13.69 -5.69
CA PHE A 105 31.89 12.90 -4.69
C PHE A 105 32.76 11.85 -4.02
N SER A 106 32.28 11.36 -2.87
CA SER A 106 32.86 10.20 -2.21
C SER A 106 32.13 8.92 -2.65
N PHE A 107 32.91 7.86 -2.88
CA PHE A 107 32.34 6.60 -3.32
C PHE A 107 32.88 5.38 -2.53
N LYS A 108 32.16 4.28 -2.66
CA LYS A 108 32.57 2.95 -2.19
C LYS A 108 32.16 1.90 -3.22
N VAL A 109 33.05 0.96 -3.48
CA VAL A 109 32.71 -0.28 -4.20
C VAL A 109 32.23 -1.31 -3.19
N PHE A 110 31.10 -1.94 -3.49
CA PHE A 110 30.51 -2.97 -2.64
C PHE A 110 30.24 -4.23 -3.46
N ALA A 111 31.22 -5.13 -3.49
CA ALA A 111 31.12 -6.38 -4.22
C ALA A 111 30.54 -7.51 -3.35
N ARG A 112 29.65 -8.29 -3.95
CA ARG A 112 29.17 -9.58 -3.43
C ARG A 112 29.33 -10.66 -4.48
N ARG A 113 29.69 -11.87 -4.07
CA ARG A 113 29.73 -13.03 -4.97
C ARG A 113 28.95 -14.19 -4.40
N SER A 114 28.09 -14.81 -5.19
CA SER A 114 27.53 -16.12 -4.92
C SER A 114 28.36 -17.24 -5.57
N ASP A 115 28.99 -16.94 -6.70
CA ASP A 115 29.94 -17.84 -7.36
C ASP A 115 31.30 -17.86 -6.61
N LYS A 116 31.52 -18.90 -5.85
CA LYS A 116 32.81 -19.08 -5.09
C LYS A 116 33.99 -19.43 -5.97
N HIS A 117 33.78 -19.85 -7.21
CA HIS A 117 34.82 -20.18 -8.18
C HIS A 117 35.28 -18.96 -8.98
N TYR A 118 34.65 -17.83 -8.82
CA TYR A 118 35.11 -16.59 -9.46
C TYR A 118 36.55 -16.28 -9.01
N PHE A 119 37.41 -15.91 -9.96
CA PHE A 119 38.86 -15.78 -9.78
C PHE A 119 39.28 -14.81 -8.67
N MET A 120 38.45 -13.89 -8.25
CA MET A 120 38.71 -12.88 -7.23
C MET A 120 37.63 -12.92 -6.12
N ASN A 121 38.02 -12.72 -4.87
CA ASN A 121 37.06 -12.57 -3.77
C ASN A 121 36.46 -11.17 -3.72
N SER A 122 35.40 -10.97 -2.93
CA SER A 122 34.69 -9.69 -2.85
C SER A 122 35.58 -8.52 -2.44
N ASP A 123 36.54 -8.75 -1.52
CA ASP A 123 37.47 -7.69 -1.09
C ASP A 123 38.49 -7.36 -2.19
N GLY A 124 38.89 -8.34 -2.97
CA GLY A 124 39.74 -8.14 -4.14
C GLY A 124 39.04 -7.29 -5.18
N ILE A 125 37.78 -7.61 -5.51
CA ILE A 125 36.97 -6.82 -6.43
C ILE A 125 36.80 -5.37 -5.92
N ASN A 126 36.53 -5.18 -4.62
CA ASN A 126 36.38 -3.85 -4.03
C ASN A 126 37.65 -3.03 -4.20
N ARG A 127 38.85 -3.61 -3.93
CA ARG A 127 40.15 -2.93 -4.04
C ARG A 127 40.50 -2.61 -5.48
N GLU A 128 40.38 -3.60 -6.37
CA GLU A 128 40.73 -3.45 -7.78
C GLU A 128 39.88 -2.39 -8.48
N LEU A 129 38.54 -2.52 -8.39
CA LEU A 129 37.66 -1.51 -8.99
C LEU A 129 37.79 -0.14 -8.31
N GLY A 130 37.99 -0.10 -6.99
CA GLY A 130 38.25 1.15 -6.29
C GLY A 130 39.50 1.85 -6.78
N HIS A 131 40.59 1.12 -6.99
CA HIS A 131 41.86 1.62 -7.52
C HIS A 131 41.67 2.14 -8.97
N LEU A 132 41.11 1.34 -9.84
CA LEU A 132 40.85 1.70 -11.24
C LEU A 132 39.97 2.96 -11.39
N ILE A 133 38.98 3.12 -10.51
CA ILE A 133 38.12 4.31 -10.49
C ILE A 133 38.91 5.54 -10.05
N LEU A 134 39.75 5.44 -9.01
CA LEU A 134 40.61 6.56 -8.54
C LEU A 134 41.64 6.98 -9.59
N GLU A 135 42.23 6.03 -10.32
CA GLU A 135 43.14 6.34 -11.40
C GLU A 135 42.48 7.12 -12.57
N ARG A 136 41.26 6.69 -12.92
CA ARG A 136 40.51 7.32 -14.03
C ARG A 136 39.88 8.66 -13.64
N TYR A 137 39.45 8.82 -12.38
CA TYR A 137 38.73 10.01 -11.88
C TYR A 137 39.44 10.61 -10.65
N PRO A 138 40.50 11.40 -10.83
CA PRO A 138 41.26 11.96 -9.71
C PRO A 138 40.47 12.90 -8.78
N SER A 139 39.31 13.37 -9.23
CA SER A 139 38.44 14.27 -8.45
C SER A 139 37.57 13.55 -7.41
N VAL A 140 37.38 12.24 -7.51
CA VAL A 140 36.59 11.47 -6.54
C VAL A 140 37.47 10.94 -5.41
N ARG A 141 36.84 10.63 -4.27
CA ARG A 141 37.54 10.06 -3.11
C ARG A 141 36.80 8.82 -2.59
N VAL A 142 37.52 7.94 -1.93
CA VAL A 142 36.91 6.77 -1.26
C VAL A 142 36.44 7.14 0.15
N ASP A 143 35.20 6.81 0.46
CA ASP A 143 34.66 6.85 1.83
C ASP A 143 33.95 5.53 2.13
N ILE A 144 34.53 4.71 3.00
CA ILE A 144 34.00 3.39 3.36
C ILE A 144 32.87 3.43 4.38
N HIS A 145 32.66 4.57 5.06
CA HIS A 145 31.67 4.71 6.13
C HIS A 145 30.38 5.37 5.64
N LYS A 146 30.51 6.50 4.92
CA LYS A 146 29.37 7.31 4.47
C LYS A 146 29.58 7.80 3.04
N PRO A 147 29.66 6.89 2.05
CA PRO A 147 29.84 7.27 0.65
C PRO A 147 28.58 7.98 0.11
N GLU A 148 28.79 8.97 -0.76
CA GLU A 148 27.72 9.62 -1.51
C GLU A 148 27.23 8.71 -2.64
N VAL A 149 28.14 7.94 -3.26
CA VAL A 149 27.82 6.95 -4.30
C VAL A 149 28.31 5.56 -3.90
N SER A 150 27.45 4.57 -4.01
CA SER A 150 27.80 3.17 -3.73
C SER A 150 27.73 2.36 -5.02
N LEU A 151 28.88 2.06 -5.63
CA LEU A 151 28.95 1.12 -6.76
C LEU A 151 28.81 -0.30 -6.25
N SER A 152 27.67 -0.90 -6.46
CA SER A 152 27.39 -2.31 -6.11
C SER A 152 27.74 -3.22 -7.28
N VAL A 153 28.42 -4.35 -6.98
CA VAL A 153 28.82 -5.37 -7.95
C VAL A 153 28.40 -6.73 -7.43
N GLU A 154 27.41 -7.37 -8.04
CA GLU A 154 26.98 -8.72 -7.68
C GLU A 154 27.48 -9.72 -8.74
N ILE A 155 28.44 -10.59 -8.38
CA ILE A 155 28.94 -11.68 -9.25
C ILE A 155 28.11 -12.94 -8.96
N ARG A 156 27.36 -13.37 -9.97
CA ARG A 156 26.52 -14.57 -9.99
C ARG A 156 26.77 -15.34 -11.28
N ASP A 157 25.76 -15.83 -11.96
CA ASP A 157 25.91 -16.41 -13.31
C ASP A 157 26.39 -15.34 -14.31
N ARG A 158 25.94 -14.11 -14.11
CA ARG A 158 26.44 -12.89 -14.75
C ARG A 158 26.94 -11.91 -13.69
N ALA A 159 27.53 -10.79 -14.11
CA ALA A 159 27.84 -9.67 -13.25
C ALA A 159 26.75 -8.62 -13.37
N TYR A 160 26.26 -8.12 -12.21
CA TYR A 160 25.23 -7.08 -12.11
C TYR A 160 25.85 -5.87 -11.40
N LEU A 161 25.86 -4.72 -12.07
CA LEU A 161 26.42 -3.48 -11.54
C LEU A 161 25.33 -2.41 -11.46
N TYR A 162 25.31 -1.67 -10.37
CA TYR A 162 24.35 -0.58 -10.13
C TYR A 162 24.88 0.38 -9.07
N CYS A 163 24.43 1.66 -9.13
CA CYS A 163 24.74 2.67 -8.12
C CYS A 163 23.52 3.06 -7.29
N GLU A 164 22.32 2.70 -7.71
CA GLU A 164 21.07 3.14 -7.09
C GLU A 164 20.31 2.00 -6.45
N GLU A 165 19.76 2.24 -5.25
CA GLU A 165 18.81 1.37 -4.59
C GLU A 165 17.57 2.18 -4.18
N ILE A 166 16.45 1.94 -4.87
CA ILE A 166 15.20 2.66 -4.70
C ILE A 166 14.33 1.93 -3.68
N PRO A 167 13.99 2.55 -2.53
CA PRO A 167 13.13 1.93 -1.53
C PRO A 167 11.70 1.76 -2.07
N CYS A 168 11.06 0.65 -1.72
CA CYS A 168 9.71 0.28 -2.15
C CYS A 168 8.71 0.24 -0.99
N ALA A 169 7.48 -0.17 -1.28
CA ALA A 169 6.39 -0.18 -0.31
C ALA A 169 6.58 -1.14 0.86
N ASN A 170 7.46 -2.14 0.76
CA ASN A 170 7.67 -3.18 1.77
C ASN A 170 6.42 -4.02 2.08
N GLY A 171 6.40 -4.71 3.22
CA GLY A 171 5.27 -5.50 3.69
C GLY A 171 5.20 -6.90 3.09
N MET A 172 3.97 -7.40 2.92
CA MET A 172 3.68 -8.75 2.43
C MET A 172 2.94 -8.69 1.09
N PRO A 173 3.15 -9.64 0.18
CA PRO A 173 2.42 -9.68 -1.09
C PRO A 173 0.90 -9.75 -0.86
N VAL A 174 0.15 -8.89 -1.54
CA VAL A 174 -1.32 -8.90 -1.48
C VAL A 174 -1.86 -10.27 -1.86
N GLY A 175 -2.83 -10.75 -1.09
CA GLY A 175 -3.44 -12.08 -1.26
C GLY A 175 -2.81 -13.18 -0.40
N THR A 176 -1.84 -12.85 0.47
CA THR A 176 -1.21 -13.82 1.39
C THR A 176 -1.88 -13.88 2.76
N ALA A 177 -2.73 -12.91 3.12
CA ALA A 177 -3.38 -12.79 4.42
C ALA A 177 -4.92 -12.90 4.37
N GLY A 178 -5.49 -13.30 3.24
CA GLY A 178 -6.95 -13.41 3.07
C GLY A 178 -7.60 -12.13 2.55
N ARG A 179 -8.89 -11.92 2.88
CA ARG A 179 -9.72 -10.81 2.38
C ARG A 179 -10.32 -10.03 3.53
N ALA A 180 -10.44 -8.71 3.38
CA ALA A 180 -11.15 -7.84 4.30
C ALA A 180 -11.89 -6.72 3.55
N THR A 181 -12.96 -6.22 4.15
CA THR A 181 -13.77 -5.13 3.57
C THR A 181 -13.50 -3.83 4.30
N LEU A 182 -13.06 -2.82 3.56
CA LEU A 182 -12.78 -1.48 4.04
C LEU A 182 -14.06 -0.63 4.01
N LEU A 183 -14.42 -0.01 5.12
CA LEU A 183 -15.37 1.08 5.13
C LEU A 183 -14.63 2.34 4.68
N ILE A 184 -14.80 2.72 3.42
CA ILE A 184 -14.10 3.86 2.81
C ILE A 184 -14.98 5.11 2.82
N SER A 185 -14.40 6.22 3.22
CA SER A 185 -15.02 7.55 3.20
C SER A 185 -14.20 8.53 2.35
N GLY A 186 -14.70 9.73 2.12
CA GLY A 186 -13.96 10.80 1.46
C GLY A 186 -12.87 11.45 2.33
N GLY A 187 -12.72 11.03 3.59
CA GLY A 187 -11.72 11.55 4.52
C GLY A 187 -10.31 10.98 4.31
N ILE A 188 -9.36 11.51 5.09
CA ILE A 188 -7.93 11.14 5.03
C ILE A 188 -7.69 9.73 5.57
N ASP A 189 -8.42 9.33 6.62
CA ASP A 189 -8.07 8.20 7.48
C ASP A 189 -8.36 6.84 6.82
N SER A 190 -9.53 6.69 6.17
CA SER A 190 -9.94 5.38 5.63
C SER A 190 -9.07 4.86 4.48
N PRO A 191 -8.56 5.69 3.51
CA PRO A 191 -7.62 5.21 2.50
C PRO A 191 -6.28 4.77 3.13
N VAL A 192 -5.81 5.48 4.16
CA VAL A 192 -4.58 5.13 4.90
C VAL A 192 -4.76 3.80 5.62
N ALA A 193 -5.91 3.58 6.27
CA ALA A 193 -6.23 2.30 6.91
C ALA A 193 -6.23 1.15 5.90
N GLY A 194 -6.85 1.35 4.74
CA GLY A 194 -6.85 0.39 3.64
C GLY A 194 -5.43 0.06 3.17
N TYR A 195 -4.59 1.07 2.95
CA TYR A 195 -3.19 0.90 2.57
C TYR A 195 -2.42 0.06 3.60
N MET A 196 -2.54 0.38 4.89
CA MET A 196 -1.83 -0.33 5.95
C MET A 196 -2.23 -1.81 6.00
N MET A 197 -3.50 -2.13 5.80
CA MET A 197 -3.98 -3.50 5.84
C MET A 197 -3.64 -4.28 4.55
N ALA A 198 -3.70 -3.63 3.37
CA ALA A 198 -3.21 -4.22 2.12
C ALA A 198 -1.70 -4.51 2.19
N LYS A 199 -0.91 -3.63 2.82
CA LYS A 199 0.52 -3.82 3.09
C LYS A 199 0.81 -5.07 3.94
N ARG A 200 -0.16 -5.56 4.72
CA ARG A 200 -0.05 -6.83 5.47
C ARG A 200 -0.53 -8.04 4.67
N GLY A 201 -0.82 -7.87 3.38
CA GLY A 201 -1.14 -8.95 2.47
C GLY A 201 -2.63 -9.22 2.27
N LEU A 202 -3.54 -8.38 2.79
CA LEU A 202 -4.97 -8.51 2.58
C LEU A 202 -5.40 -8.07 1.18
N ILE A 203 -6.28 -8.84 0.56
CA ILE A 203 -7.07 -8.39 -0.59
C ILE A 203 -8.20 -7.52 -0.05
N LEU A 204 -8.41 -6.35 -0.65
CA LEU A 204 -9.45 -5.43 -0.23
C LEU A 204 -10.69 -5.52 -1.12
N SER A 205 -11.87 -5.53 -0.51
CA SER A 205 -13.10 -4.93 -1.03
C SER A 205 -13.38 -3.65 -0.24
N ALA A 206 -14.25 -2.79 -0.74
CA ALA A 206 -14.58 -1.55 -0.07
C ALA A 206 -16.08 -1.28 -0.11
N VAL A 207 -16.60 -0.62 0.92
CA VAL A 207 -17.98 -0.17 1.03
C VAL A 207 -17.97 1.32 1.33
N HIS A 208 -18.70 2.08 0.54
CA HIS A 208 -18.96 3.49 0.76
C HIS A 208 -20.47 3.73 0.90
N PHE A 209 -20.88 4.50 1.90
CA PHE A 209 -22.26 4.89 2.12
C PHE A 209 -22.48 6.30 1.61
N TYR A 210 -23.55 6.51 0.84
CA TYR A 210 -23.94 7.83 0.33
C TYR A 210 -25.39 8.11 0.61
N SER A 211 -25.75 9.39 0.74
CA SER A 211 -27.09 9.83 1.09
C SER A 211 -27.58 10.92 0.11
N TYR A 212 -27.83 10.52 -1.13
CA TYR A 212 -28.44 11.41 -2.13
C TYR A 212 -29.89 11.76 -1.71
N PRO A 213 -30.35 13.02 -1.85
CA PRO A 213 -29.68 14.20 -2.44
C PRO A 213 -28.80 15.00 -1.46
N TYR A 214 -28.65 14.56 -0.21
CA TYR A 214 -27.92 15.29 0.84
C TYR A 214 -26.39 15.25 0.62
N THR A 215 -25.86 14.19 0.02
CA THR A 215 -24.48 14.14 -0.46
C THR A 215 -24.44 14.34 -1.97
N SER A 216 -23.44 15.05 -2.47
CA SER A 216 -23.30 15.35 -3.88
C SER A 216 -22.68 14.17 -4.67
N GLU A 217 -22.91 14.13 -5.99
CA GLU A 217 -22.20 13.20 -6.88
C GLU A 217 -20.68 13.39 -6.81
N ARG A 218 -20.20 14.62 -6.60
CA ARG A 218 -18.77 14.91 -6.42
C ARG A 218 -18.18 14.26 -5.18
N ALA A 219 -18.97 14.09 -4.11
CA ALA A 219 -18.54 13.33 -2.93
C ALA A 219 -18.33 11.85 -3.26
N ARG A 220 -19.21 11.26 -4.07
CA ARG A 220 -19.10 9.91 -4.61
C ARG A 220 -17.85 9.76 -5.51
N ASP A 221 -17.67 10.68 -6.46
CA ASP A 221 -16.53 10.68 -7.38
C ASP A 221 -15.20 10.76 -6.60
N LYS A 222 -15.14 11.59 -5.57
CA LYS A 222 -14.00 11.70 -4.64
C LYS A 222 -13.62 10.34 -4.05
N VAL A 223 -14.58 9.56 -3.60
CA VAL A 223 -14.34 8.23 -3.02
C VAL A 223 -13.89 7.22 -4.08
N VAL A 224 -14.44 7.29 -5.28
CA VAL A 224 -13.98 6.49 -6.43
C VAL A 224 -12.51 6.80 -6.73
N ASP A 225 -12.12 8.08 -6.74
CA ASP A 225 -10.74 8.50 -6.99
C ASP A 225 -9.80 8.06 -5.86
N LEU A 226 -10.20 8.19 -4.59
CA LEU A 226 -9.44 7.66 -3.45
C LEU A 226 -9.24 6.14 -3.54
N THR A 227 -10.29 5.42 -3.93
CA THR A 227 -10.21 3.97 -4.16
C THR A 227 -9.26 3.63 -5.30
N ARG A 228 -9.25 4.44 -6.38
CA ARG A 228 -8.34 4.29 -7.52
C ARG A 228 -6.88 4.54 -7.12
N LEU A 229 -6.61 5.55 -6.29
CA LEU A 229 -5.27 5.79 -5.75
C LEU A 229 -4.79 4.62 -4.88
N LEU A 230 -5.69 4.09 -4.04
CA LEU A 230 -5.39 2.93 -3.19
C LEU A 230 -5.15 1.66 -4.03
N SER A 231 -5.89 1.46 -5.13
CA SER A 231 -5.75 0.28 -5.99
C SER A 231 -4.37 0.15 -6.64
N ARG A 232 -3.64 1.27 -6.80
CA ARG A 232 -2.25 1.26 -7.31
C ARG A 232 -1.30 0.46 -6.42
N TYR A 233 -1.64 0.27 -5.15
CA TYR A 233 -0.88 -0.51 -4.16
C TYR A 233 -1.55 -1.86 -3.86
N ALA A 234 -2.86 -1.84 -3.64
CA ALA A 234 -3.63 -3.01 -3.20
C ALA A 234 -4.06 -3.95 -4.34
N GLY A 235 -3.86 -3.51 -5.60
CA GLY A 235 -4.46 -4.18 -6.76
C GLY A 235 -5.95 -3.85 -6.90
N PRO A 236 -6.69 -4.54 -7.77
CA PRO A 236 -8.09 -4.24 -8.03
C PRO A 236 -8.95 -4.33 -6.77
N ILE A 237 -9.79 -3.30 -6.54
CA ILE A 237 -10.71 -3.20 -5.41
C ILE A 237 -12.15 -3.25 -5.92
N ARG A 238 -12.97 -4.10 -5.33
CA ARG A 238 -14.42 -4.16 -5.54
C ARG A 238 -15.06 -3.15 -4.59
N LEU A 239 -15.52 -2.01 -5.13
CA LEU A 239 -16.15 -0.92 -4.39
C LEU A 239 -17.66 -1.05 -4.49
N HIS A 240 -18.33 -1.21 -3.35
CA HIS A 240 -19.79 -1.16 -3.21
C HIS A 240 -20.20 0.24 -2.78
N LEU A 241 -21.01 0.90 -3.59
CA LEU A 241 -21.63 2.18 -3.28
C LEU A 241 -23.04 1.90 -2.77
N VAL A 242 -23.28 2.14 -1.49
CA VAL A 242 -24.50 1.74 -0.78
C VAL A 242 -25.37 2.96 -0.52
N PRO A 243 -26.63 3.00 -1.03
CA PRO A 243 -27.57 4.05 -0.67
C PRO A 243 -27.96 3.93 0.79
N PHE A 244 -27.89 5.04 1.53
CA PHE A 244 -28.12 5.04 2.97
C PHE A 244 -29.15 6.08 3.43
N THR A 245 -29.75 6.81 2.51
CA THR A 245 -30.66 7.93 2.79
C THR A 245 -31.86 7.52 3.63
N ASP A 246 -32.56 6.47 3.24
CA ASP A 246 -33.80 6.04 3.93
C ASP A 246 -33.52 5.59 5.36
N ILE A 247 -32.44 4.82 5.55
CA ILE A 247 -31.99 4.42 6.89
C ILE A 247 -31.63 5.65 7.72
N GLN A 248 -30.92 6.60 7.15
CA GLN A 248 -30.47 7.80 7.85
C GLN A 248 -31.63 8.72 8.24
N MET A 249 -32.62 8.89 7.36
CA MET A 249 -33.84 9.64 7.65
C MET A 249 -34.67 8.96 8.74
N THR A 250 -34.84 7.65 8.68
CA THR A 250 -35.55 6.89 9.68
C THR A 250 -34.89 6.99 11.06
N ILE A 251 -33.55 6.92 11.12
CA ILE A 251 -32.82 7.15 12.38
C ILE A 251 -33.08 8.57 12.91
N TYR A 252 -33.03 9.57 12.04
CA TYR A 252 -33.25 10.97 12.42
C TYR A 252 -34.64 11.22 12.97
N GLU A 253 -35.66 10.58 12.40
CA GLU A 253 -37.08 10.76 12.78
C GLU A 253 -37.46 9.93 14.03
N GLN A 254 -36.92 8.73 14.17
CA GLN A 254 -37.45 7.74 15.16
C GLN A 254 -36.49 7.42 16.30
N CYS A 255 -35.22 7.82 16.21
CA CYS A 255 -34.25 7.57 17.25
C CYS A 255 -33.90 8.84 18.04
N PRO A 256 -33.39 8.71 19.29
CA PRO A 256 -32.94 9.86 20.06
C PRO A 256 -31.83 10.62 19.36
N SER A 257 -32.02 11.94 19.15
CA SER A 257 -31.08 12.78 18.38
C SER A 257 -29.61 12.65 18.84
N LYS A 258 -29.35 12.57 20.15
CA LYS A 258 -27.97 12.42 20.70
C LYS A 258 -27.32 11.09 20.29
N GLU A 259 -28.07 10.07 19.91
CA GLU A 259 -27.62 8.70 19.59
C GLU A 259 -27.49 8.46 18.07
N THR A 260 -28.02 9.36 17.24
CA THR A 260 -28.11 9.23 15.78
C THR A 260 -26.80 8.77 15.15
N THR A 261 -25.69 9.45 15.46
CA THR A 261 -24.37 9.12 14.87
C THR A 261 -23.91 7.69 15.23
N VAL A 262 -24.13 7.25 16.46
CA VAL A 262 -23.68 5.92 16.90
C VAL A 262 -24.57 4.84 16.32
N ILE A 263 -25.91 5.03 16.30
CA ILE A 263 -26.85 4.08 15.68
C ILE A 263 -26.58 3.95 14.19
N MET A 264 -26.37 5.08 13.50
CA MET A 264 -25.99 5.11 12.08
C MET A 264 -24.73 4.25 11.81
N ARG A 265 -23.68 4.44 12.62
CA ARG A 265 -22.43 3.65 12.49
C ARG A 265 -22.65 2.16 12.76
N ARG A 266 -23.50 1.80 13.72
CA ARG A 266 -23.86 0.41 13.97
C ARG A 266 -24.53 -0.24 12.76
N LEU A 267 -25.47 0.45 12.12
CA LEU A 267 -26.16 -0.04 10.91
C LEU A 267 -25.19 -0.12 9.71
N MET A 268 -24.32 0.86 9.54
CA MET A 268 -23.23 0.80 8.52
C MET A 268 -22.34 -0.42 8.71
N MET A 269 -21.96 -0.73 9.96
CA MET A 269 -21.17 -1.93 10.27
C MET A 269 -21.93 -3.22 9.94
N LYS A 270 -23.24 -3.32 10.27
CA LYS A 270 -24.07 -4.48 9.91
C LYS A 270 -24.14 -4.69 8.40
N ILE A 271 -24.40 -3.63 7.64
CA ILE A 271 -24.44 -3.69 6.17
C ILE A 271 -23.06 -4.09 5.62
N ALA A 272 -21.98 -3.47 6.12
CA ALA A 272 -20.61 -3.78 5.68
C ALA A 272 -20.25 -5.24 5.97
N GLN A 273 -20.66 -5.82 7.10
CA GLN A 273 -20.44 -7.24 7.38
C GLN A 273 -21.17 -8.13 6.36
N ARG A 274 -22.44 -7.84 6.05
CA ARG A 274 -23.22 -8.60 5.06
C ARG A 274 -22.59 -8.58 3.67
N ILE A 275 -22.07 -7.42 3.25
CA ILE A 275 -21.33 -7.27 1.99
C ILE A 275 -20.00 -8.01 2.07
N ALA A 276 -19.28 -7.93 3.19
CA ALA A 276 -18.02 -8.64 3.41
C ALA A 276 -18.19 -10.16 3.27
N GLU A 277 -19.26 -10.71 3.84
CA GLU A 277 -19.62 -12.14 3.73
C GLU A 277 -19.83 -12.54 2.26
N LYS A 278 -20.57 -11.74 1.47
CA LYS A 278 -20.76 -11.96 0.04
C LYS A 278 -19.46 -11.89 -0.75
N GLU A 279 -18.51 -11.03 -0.35
CA GLU A 279 -17.17 -10.91 -0.94
C GLU A 279 -16.17 -11.98 -0.47
N GLY A 280 -16.58 -12.86 0.45
CA GLY A 280 -15.69 -13.85 1.07
C GLY A 280 -14.62 -13.23 1.96
N ALA A 281 -14.84 -12.01 2.44
CA ALA A 281 -14.00 -11.36 3.43
C ALA A 281 -14.31 -11.90 4.85
N ARG A 282 -13.31 -11.84 5.73
CA ARG A 282 -13.40 -12.36 7.10
C ARG A 282 -13.13 -11.30 8.17
N ALA A 283 -12.99 -10.05 7.75
CA ALA A 283 -12.77 -8.93 8.66
C ALA A 283 -13.28 -7.64 8.02
N LEU A 284 -13.60 -6.66 8.83
CA LEU A 284 -13.85 -5.29 8.44
C LEU A 284 -12.61 -4.42 8.75
N ILE A 285 -12.43 -3.33 8.02
CA ILE A 285 -11.38 -2.35 8.25
C ILE A 285 -12.03 -0.98 8.36
N THR A 286 -11.68 -0.23 9.41
CA THR A 286 -12.13 1.16 9.58
C THR A 286 -10.94 2.10 9.78
N GLY A 287 -11.11 3.37 9.41
CA GLY A 287 -10.11 4.44 9.61
C GLY A 287 -10.26 5.15 10.96
N GLU A 288 -10.74 4.45 12.00
CA GLU A 288 -10.95 5.04 13.32
C GLU A 288 -9.63 5.22 14.07
N ALA A 289 -9.46 6.42 14.69
CA ALA A 289 -8.38 6.74 15.62
C ALA A 289 -9.00 7.14 16.97
N LEU A 290 -8.45 6.64 18.09
CA LEU A 290 -9.03 6.84 19.41
C LEU A 290 -9.01 8.34 19.80
N GLY A 291 -10.16 8.87 20.21
CA GLY A 291 -10.29 10.24 20.70
C GLY A 291 -10.22 11.34 19.64
N GLN A 292 -10.14 11.00 18.35
CA GLN A 292 -10.04 12.01 17.28
C GLN A 292 -11.33 12.83 17.10
N VAL A 293 -12.49 12.17 17.23
CA VAL A 293 -13.82 12.82 17.17
C VAL A 293 -14.75 12.20 18.21
N ALA A 294 -15.87 12.87 18.50
CA ALA A 294 -16.85 12.47 19.52
C ALA A 294 -17.38 11.02 19.38
N SER A 295 -17.45 10.49 18.16
CA SER A 295 -17.86 9.13 17.87
C SER A 295 -16.74 8.09 17.92
N GLN A 296 -15.52 8.46 18.28
CA GLN A 296 -14.34 7.61 18.37
C GLN A 296 -13.79 7.52 19.80
N THR A 297 -14.66 7.64 20.79
CA THR A 297 -14.34 7.31 22.18
C THR A 297 -14.29 5.80 22.37
N LEU A 298 -13.66 5.33 23.44
CA LEU A 298 -13.60 3.88 23.72
C LEU A 298 -15.01 3.27 23.82
N GLU A 299 -15.93 3.94 24.51
CA GLU A 299 -17.31 3.52 24.65
C GLU A 299 -18.03 3.45 23.29
N SER A 300 -17.83 4.47 22.44
CA SER A 300 -18.40 4.47 21.08
C SER A 300 -17.85 3.35 20.21
N LEU A 301 -16.56 3.04 20.33
CA LEU A 301 -15.94 1.92 19.62
C LEU A 301 -16.45 0.57 20.12
N CYS A 302 -16.67 0.40 21.44
CA CYS A 302 -17.24 -0.80 21.99
C CYS A 302 -18.65 -1.06 21.46
N VAL A 303 -19.52 -0.06 21.47
CA VAL A 303 -20.92 -0.22 21.00
C VAL A 303 -21.03 -0.40 19.48
N THR A 304 -20.14 0.20 18.69
CA THR A 304 -20.12 -0.06 17.24
C THR A 304 -19.57 -1.45 16.93
N ASN A 305 -18.59 -1.93 17.70
CA ASN A 305 -18.03 -3.27 17.55
C ASN A 305 -19.06 -4.38 17.89
N ASP A 306 -19.95 -4.12 18.85
CA ASP A 306 -21.05 -5.03 19.23
C ASP A 306 -22.03 -5.30 18.07
N ALA A 307 -22.11 -4.40 17.09
CA ALA A 307 -23.02 -4.54 15.95
C ALA A 307 -22.62 -5.66 14.97
N VAL A 308 -21.39 -6.17 15.06
CA VAL A 308 -20.82 -7.16 14.15
C VAL A 308 -20.11 -8.28 14.89
N THR A 309 -20.04 -9.44 14.23
CA THR A 309 -19.34 -10.63 14.75
C THR A 309 -17.97 -10.84 14.12
N MET A 310 -17.70 -10.20 12.98
CA MET A 310 -16.40 -10.21 12.32
C MET A 310 -15.37 -9.41 13.11
N PRO A 311 -14.07 -9.80 13.08
CA PRO A 311 -12.99 -8.96 13.54
C PRO A 311 -13.00 -7.59 12.82
N VAL A 312 -12.81 -6.51 13.58
CA VAL A 312 -12.69 -5.14 13.03
C VAL A 312 -11.27 -4.66 13.23
N PHE A 313 -10.54 -4.48 12.12
CA PHE A 313 -9.19 -3.94 12.13
C PHE A 313 -9.24 -2.41 12.14
N ARG A 314 -8.56 -1.82 13.11
CA ARG A 314 -8.42 -0.37 13.27
C ARG A 314 -6.93 0.00 13.27
N PRO A 315 -6.28 -0.02 12.09
CA PRO A 315 -4.83 0.16 12.02
C PRO A 315 -4.35 1.53 12.49
N LEU A 316 -5.25 2.52 12.57
CA LEU A 316 -4.93 3.89 12.97
C LEU A 316 -5.27 4.19 14.45
N ILE A 317 -5.68 3.20 15.22
CA ILE A 317 -6.26 3.41 16.56
C ILE A 317 -5.36 4.20 17.53
N GLY A 318 -4.06 4.08 17.41
CA GLY A 318 -3.06 4.77 18.23
C GLY A 318 -2.20 5.78 17.46
N PHE A 319 -2.62 6.22 16.27
CA PHE A 319 -1.89 7.18 15.45
C PHE A 319 -2.34 8.61 15.76
N ASP A 320 -1.41 9.53 15.76
CA ASP A 320 -1.69 10.96 15.75
C ASP A 320 -2.14 11.42 14.36
N LYS A 321 -2.83 12.56 14.31
CA LYS A 321 -3.35 13.09 13.03
C LYS A 321 -2.24 13.42 12.04
N ASP A 322 -1.11 13.91 12.51
CA ASP A 322 0.04 14.26 11.68
C ASP A 322 0.65 13.03 11.02
N ASP A 323 0.81 11.92 11.74
CA ASP A 323 1.30 10.65 11.21
C ASP A 323 0.40 10.12 10.09
N ILE A 324 -0.92 10.23 10.27
CA ILE A 324 -1.91 9.82 9.29
C ILE A 324 -1.83 10.71 8.03
N MET A 325 -1.70 12.03 8.21
CA MET A 325 -1.55 12.97 7.09
C MET A 325 -0.26 12.73 6.32
N ASP A 326 0.85 12.47 6.99
CA ASP A 326 2.13 12.18 6.35
C ASP A 326 2.07 10.89 5.53
N LEU A 327 1.42 9.85 6.07
CA LEU A 327 1.21 8.62 5.33
C LEU A 327 0.26 8.86 4.14
N SER A 328 -0.79 9.66 4.30
CA SER A 328 -1.70 10.04 3.22
C SER A 328 -1.00 10.78 2.07
N ARG A 329 -0.08 11.72 2.41
CA ARG A 329 0.78 12.40 1.42
C ARG A 329 1.69 11.41 0.70
N LYS A 330 2.33 10.52 1.46
CA LYS A 330 3.22 9.49 0.91
C LYS A 330 2.53 8.57 -0.10
N ILE A 331 1.28 8.20 0.13
CA ILE A 331 0.53 7.31 -0.76
C ILE A 331 -0.27 8.07 -1.82
N GLY A 332 -0.22 9.41 -1.80
CA GLY A 332 -0.84 10.28 -2.81
C GLY A 332 -2.35 10.46 -2.67
N THR A 333 -2.93 10.16 -1.49
CA THR A 333 -4.39 10.31 -1.27
C THR A 333 -4.76 11.65 -0.62
N TYR A 334 -3.80 12.39 -0.07
CA TYR A 334 -4.05 13.59 0.73
C TYR A 334 -4.80 14.66 -0.05
N GLU A 335 -4.32 15.06 -1.23
CA GLU A 335 -4.91 16.15 -2.04
C GLU A 335 -6.35 15.85 -2.44
N THR A 336 -6.67 14.60 -2.76
CA THR A 336 -8.05 14.19 -3.04
C THR A 336 -8.89 14.18 -1.76
N SER A 337 -8.34 13.74 -0.63
CA SER A 337 -9.05 13.64 0.64
C SER A 337 -9.50 15.00 1.20
N ILE A 338 -8.75 16.07 0.96
CA ILE A 338 -9.06 17.42 1.47
C ILE A 338 -10.04 18.22 0.58
N LEU A 339 -10.49 17.65 -0.54
CA LEU A 339 -11.52 18.30 -1.38
C LEU A 339 -12.80 18.53 -0.56
N PRO A 340 -13.47 19.69 -0.71
CA PRO A 340 -14.56 20.14 0.17
C PRO A 340 -15.90 19.48 -0.17
N TYR A 341 -15.94 18.15 -0.25
CA TYR A 341 -17.16 17.37 -0.47
C TYR A 341 -17.46 16.53 0.76
N GLU A 342 -18.66 16.70 1.30
CA GLU A 342 -19.06 16.12 2.57
C GLU A 342 -19.49 14.65 2.44
N ASP A 343 -19.12 13.86 3.45
CA ASP A 343 -19.56 12.47 3.62
C ASP A 343 -20.96 12.41 4.25
N CYS A 344 -21.67 11.30 4.06
CA CYS A 344 -23.02 11.09 4.63
C CYS A 344 -23.05 11.22 6.16
N CYS A 345 -21.94 10.90 6.84
CA CYS A 345 -21.84 10.99 8.30
C CYS A 345 -21.91 12.41 8.86
N THR A 346 -21.72 13.44 8.02
CA THR A 346 -21.70 14.85 8.45
C THR A 346 -23.04 15.56 8.25
N VAL A 347 -23.95 14.97 7.49
CA VAL A 347 -25.20 15.61 7.07
C VAL A 347 -26.20 15.79 8.24
N PHE A 348 -26.30 14.81 9.14
CA PHE A 348 -27.27 14.82 10.26
C PHE A 348 -26.58 14.71 11.61
N VAL A 349 -25.50 15.47 11.81
CA VAL A 349 -24.78 15.46 13.08
C VAL A 349 -25.56 16.19 14.16
N PRO A 350 -25.84 15.54 15.31
CA PRO A 350 -26.51 16.23 16.41
C PRO A 350 -25.59 17.31 17.03
N LYS A 351 -26.21 18.41 17.54
CA LYS A 351 -25.46 19.47 18.23
C LYS A 351 -24.66 18.96 19.44
N HIS A 352 -25.15 17.91 20.10
CA HIS A 352 -24.54 17.29 21.28
C HIS A 352 -24.57 15.77 21.12
N PRO A 353 -23.63 15.17 20.38
CA PRO A 353 -23.54 13.73 20.24
C PRO A 353 -23.17 13.06 21.57
N VAL A 354 -23.70 11.86 21.82
CA VAL A 354 -23.30 11.07 22.97
C VAL A 354 -21.85 10.61 22.82
N THR A 355 -21.02 10.92 23.79
CA THR A 355 -19.58 10.52 23.82
C THR A 355 -19.33 9.29 24.70
N LYS A 356 -20.25 8.98 25.58
CA LYS A 356 -20.23 7.77 26.45
C LYS A 356 -21.53 7.01 26.29
N PRO A 357 -21.78 6.38 25.12
CA PRO A 357 -22.99 5.60 24.91
C PRO A 357 -23.00 4.34 25.78
N VAL A 358 -24.18 4.02 26.30
CA VAL A 358 -24.46 2.76 27.00
C VAL A 358 -25.06 1.77 26.00
N LEU A 359 -24.54 0.55 25.96
CA LEU A 359 -24.92 -0.44 24.93
C LEU A 359 -26.40 -0.83 25.03
N GLU A 360 -26.92 -1.04 26.25
CA GLU A 360 -28.29 -1.41 26.50
C GLU A 360 -29.26 -0.32 26.00
N ASP A 361 -28.96 0.95 26.25
CA ASP A 361 -29.79 2.07 25.82
C ASP A 361 -29.82 2.16 24.28
N LEU A 362 -28.65 1.99 23.62
CA LEU A 362 -28.56 1.99 22.16
C LEU A 362 -29.31 0.82 21.52
N ARG A 363 -29.19 -0.38 22.09
CA ARG A 363 -29.96 -1.55 21.63
C ARG A 363 -31.48 -1.33 21.81
N ALA A 364 -31.89 -0.74 22.92
CA ALA A 364 -33.31 -0.40 23.15
C ALA A 364 -33.79 0.69 22.18
N SER A 365 -32.97 1.68 21.85
CA SER A 365 -33.32 2.71 20.87
C SER A 365 -33.37 2.16 19.44
N GLU A 366 -32.40 1.29 19.07
CA GLU A 366 -32.35 0.64 17.75
C GLU A 366 -33.53 -0.35 17.57
N ALA A 367 -33.93 -1.05 18.61
CA ALA A 367 -35.03 -2.02 18.56
C ALA A 367 -36.44 -1.43 18.41
N LYS A 368 -36.59 -0.09 18.54
CA LYS A 368 -37.85 0.61 18.27
C LYS A 368 -38.21 0.63 16.78
N VAL A 369 -37.22 0.42 15.92
CA VAL A 369 -37.37 0.43 14.47
C VAL A 369 -36.86 -0.90 13.93
N ASP A 370 -37.66 -1.56 13.09
CA ASP A 370 -37.17 -2.72 12.33
C ASP A 370 -36.43 -2.24 11.06
N PHE A 371 -35.10 -2.22 11.12
CA PHE A 371 -34.25 -1.86 9.99
C PHE A 371 -33.98 -3.01 9.01
N SER A 372 -34.54 -4.20 9.22
CA SER A 372 -34.19 -5.41 8.45
C SER A 372 -34.44 -5.25 6.97
N GLU A 373 -35.63 -4.82 6.56
CA GLU A 373 -35.98 -4.61 5.15
C GLU A 373 -35.12 -3.49 4.51
N MET A 374 -34.88 -2.39 5.24
CA MET A 374 -34.06 -1.28 4.75
C MET A 374 -32.61 -1.70 4.52
N ILE A 375 -32.07 -2.56 5.40
CA ILE A 375 -30.72 -3.13 5.25
C ILE A 375 -30.66 -4.00 3.99
N GLU A 376 -31.65 -4.88 3.77
CA GLU A 376 -31.70 -5.73 2.57
C GLU A 376 -31.82 -4.88 1.29
N HIS A 377 -32.66 -3.84 1.29
CA HIS A 377 -32.80 -2.92 0.17
C HIS A 377 -31.49 -2.17 -0.09
N ALA A 378 -30.85 -1.61 0.93
CA ALA A 378 -29.57 -0.91 0.78
C ALA A 378 -28.48 -1.81 0.20
N ILE A 379 -28.47 -3.11 0.55
CA ILE A 379 -27.52 -4.08 0.01
C ILE A 379 -27.89 -4.49 -1.41
N SER A 380 -29.19 -4.69 -1.74
CA SER A 380 -29.64 -5.05 -3.09
C SER A 380 -29.41 -3.94 -4.09
N ASP A 381 -29.62 -2.69 -3.67
CA ASP A 381 -29.52 -1.50 -4.51
C ASP A 381 -28.09 -0.94 -4.56
N SER A 382 -27.14 -1.61 -3.89
CA SER A 382 -25.75 -1.21 -3.94
C SER A 382 -25.16 -1.37 -5.34
N GLU A 383 -24.52 -0.31 -5.85
CA GLU A 383 -23.79 -0.33 -7.10
C GLU A 383 -22.38 -0.92 -6.88
N LEU A 384 -22.00 -1.91 -7.67
CA LEU A 384 -20.67 -2.50 -7.62
C LEU A 384 -19.78 -1.95 -8.73
N MET A 385 -18.66 -1.36 -8.37
CA MET A 385 -17.60 -0.91 -9.29
C MET A 385 -16.32 -1.72 -9.05
N ILE A 386 -15.64 -2.13 -10.13
CA ILE A 386 -14.30 -2.73 -10.05
C ILE A 386 -13.27 -1.66 -10.38
N ILE A 387 -12.57 -1.17 -9.36
CA ILE A 387 -11.56 -0.12 -9.47
C ILE A 387 -10.19 -0.77 -9.69
N LYS A 388 -9.47 -0.33 -10.75
CA LYS A 388 -8.16 -0.86 -11.13
C LYS A 388 -7.11 0.23 -11.14
#